data_8eadd1ddb2253ca7511d4611ac523508
#
_entry.id   8eadd1ddb2253ca7511d4611ac523508
#
_cell.length_a   1.000
_cell.length_b   1.000
_cell.length_c   1.000
_cell.angle_alpha   90.00
_cell.angle_beta   90.00
_cell.angle_gamma   90.00
#
_symmetry.space_group_name_H-M   'P 1'
#
loop_
_entity.id
_entity.type
_entity.pdbx_description
1 polymer ?
#
loop_
_entity_poly.entity_id
_entity_poly.type
_entity_poly.pdbx_seq_one_letter_code
_entity_poly.pdbx_strand_id
1 'polypeptide(L)'
;DEELEKCYLNFCNQLEVTPKKMVNTQRKYWVLDRYLSDKYSTEYYEGSLLQTLINRYERNPIARRRCIEKYGCVCQVCGMDFGEVYGDLGKGFIHVHHIVPISTQKGERHRIDPENSLVPVCPNCHAMLHKGRLSIEELKEIIGK
;
A
#
# COMPACT_ATOMS: atom_id res chain seq x y z
N ASP A 1 -17.42 -26.06 8.51
CA ASP A 1 -16.62 -25.88 9.68
C ASP A 1 -17.31 -25.06 10.76
N GLU A 2 -18.52 -25.54 11.15
CA GLU A 2 -19.32 -24.92 12.22
C GLU A 2 -18.64 -24.97 13.59
N GLU A 3 -17.83 -25.98 13.83
CA GLU A 3 -17.13 -26.19 15.10
C GLU A 3 -16.04 -25.12 15.32
N LEU A 4 -15.37 -24.74 14.27
CA LEU A 4 -14.36 -23.66 14.28
C LEU A 4 -14.99 -22.28 14.46
N GLU A 5 -16.13 -22.05 13.87
CA GLU A 5 -16.87 -20.80 14.04
C GLU A 5 -17.39 -20.65 15.47
N LYS A 6 -17.84 -21.74 16.08
CA LYS A 6 -18.22 -21.79 17.51
C LYS A 6 -17.02 -21.51 18.42
N CYS A 7 -15.85 -22.11 18.16
CA CYS A 7 -14.65 -21.86 18.92
C CYS A 7 -14.20 -20.39 18.82
N TYR A 8 -14.27 -19.80 17.61
CA TYR A 8 -13.93 -18.39 17.39
C TYR A 8 -14.88 -17.44 18.11
N LEU A 9 -16.19 -17.68 18.03
CA LEU A 9 -17.23 -16.88 18.70
C LEU A 9 -17.10 -16.97 20.23
N ASN A 10 -16.88 -18.17 20.76
CA ASN A 10 -16.68 -18.38 22.19
C ASN A 10 -15.41 -17.64 22.68
N PHE A 11 -14.36 -17.67 21.92
CA PHE A 11 -13.13 -16.95 22.20
C PHE A 11 -13.31 -15.42 22.16
N CYS A 12 -14.00 -14.89 21.16
CA CYS A 12 -14.33 -13.46 21.09
C CYS A 12 -15.17 -13.00 22.28
N ASN A 13 -16.11 -13.82 22.73
CA ASN A 13 -16.95 -13.54 23.91
C ASN A 13 -16.12 -13.53 25.20
N GLN A 14 -15.17 -14.47 25.36
CA GLN A 14 -14.27 -14.48 26.52
C GLN A 14 -13.35 -13.25 26.59
N LEU A 15 -13.03 -12.65 25.47
CA LEU A 15 -12.15 -11.46 25.39
C LEU A 15 -12.93 -10.15 25.29
N GLU A 16 -14.25 -10.18 25.33
CA GLU A 16 -15.13 -9.01 25.15
C GLU A 16 -14.85 -8.24 23.83
N VAL A 17 -14.44 -8.96 22.77
CA VAL A 17 -14.18 -8.36 21.46
C VAL A 17 -15.28 -8.70 20.47
N THR A 18 -15.65 -7.73 19.63
CA THR A 18 -16.67 -7.95 18.59
C THR A 18 -16.11 -8.86 17.49
N PRO A 19 -16.77 -10.01 17.20
CA PRO A 19 -16.31 -10.91 16.16
C PRO A 19 -16.42 -10.24 14.79
N LYS A 20 -15.34 -10.27 14.00
CA LYS A 20 -15.35 -9.78 12.62
C LYS A 20 -15.68 -10.93 11.67
N LYS A 21 -16.64 -10.71 10.76
CA LYS A 21 -16.97 -11.67 9.71
C LYS A 21 -15.76 -11.87 8.79
N MET A 22 -15.14 -13.04 8.86
CA MET A 22 -13.97 -13.38 8.03
C MET A 22 -14.38 -14.24 6.84
N VAL A 23 -13.88 -13.86 5.66
CA VAL A 23 -14.25 -14.47 4.37
C VAL A 23 -13.41 -15.71 4.04
N ASN A 24 -12.31 -15.98 4.78
CA ASN A 24 -11.42 -17.10 4.47
C ASN A 24 -10.97 -17.84 5.75
N THR A 25 -11.24 -19.14 5.81
CA THR A 25 -10.98 -20.01 6.97
C THR A 25 -9.48 -20.11 7.33
N GLN A 26 -8.59 -20.20 6.36
CA GLN A 26 -7.15 -20.30 6.62
C GLN A 26 -6.58 -19.03 7.30
N ARG A 27 -7.11 -17.85 6.98
CA ARG A 27 -6.72 -16.60 7.66
C ARG A 27 -7.22 -16.49 9.10
N LYS A 28 -8.31 -17.18 9.46
CA LYS A 28 -8.86 -17.17 10.83
C LYS A 28 -7.86 -17.72 11.86
N TYR A 29 -7.18 -18.82 11.53
CA TYR A 29 -6.18 -19.42 12.44
C TYR A 29 -4.98 -18.51 12.69
N TRP A 30 -4.43 -17.93 11.64
CA TRP A 30 -3.26 -17.05 11.75
C TRP A 30 -3.53 -15.77 12.55
N VAL A 31 -4.72 -15.20 12.42
CA VAL A 31 -5.10 -13.99 13.18
C VAL A 31 -5.32 -14.32 14.65
N LEU A 32 -5.91 -15.48 14.94
CA LEU A 32 -6.17 -15.90 16.31
C LEU A 32 -4.86 -16.22 17.04
N ASP A 33 -3.98 -16.98 16.41
CA ASP A 33 -2.67 -17.38 16.96
C ASP A 33 -1.80 -16.15 17.20
N ARG A 34 -1.74 -15.24 16.24
CA ARG A 34 -1.01 -13.97 16.37
C ARG A 34 -1.59 -13.06 17.46
N TYR A 35 -2.91 -12.95 17.54
CA TYR A 35 -3.56 -12.12 18.57
C TYR A 35 -3.31 -12.66 19.98
N LEU A 36 -3.31 -13.97 20.14
CA LEU A 36 -2.99 -14.63 21.43
C LEU A 36 -1.52 -14.46 21.79
N SER A 37 -0.62 -14.64 20.85
CA SER A 37 0.81 -14.44 21.07
C SER A 37 1.11 -12.99 21.45
N ASP A 38 0.54 -12.02 20.74
CA ASP A 38 0.76 -10.58 20.97
C ASP A 38 0.17 -10.09 22.31
N LYS A 39 -0.92 -10.70 22.77
CA LYS A 39 -1.58 -10.26 24.02
C LYS A 39 -0.99 -10.87 25.29
N TYR A 40 -0.41 -12.07 25.20
CA TYR A 40 0.07 -12.81 26.38
C TYR A 40 1.56 -13.08 26.37
N SER A 41 2.29 -12.74 25.32
CA SER A 41 3.73 -12.87 25.27
C SER A 41 4.40 -11.60 25.81
N THR A 42 5.33 -11.79 26.71
CA THR A 42 6.29 -10.74 27.13
C THR A 42 7.52 -10.70 26.22
N GLU A 43 7.61 -11.60 25.24
CA GLU A 43 8.71 -11.73 24.30
C GLU A 43 8.22 -11.51 22.88
N TYR A 44 8.95 -10.71 22.11
CA TYR A 44 8.63 -10.36 20.73
C TYR A 44 9.62 -11.04 19.79
N TYR A 45 9.13 -11.83 18.85
CA TYR A 45 9.94 -12.57 17.88
C TYR A 45 9.69 -12.06 16.47
N GLU A 46 10.78 -11.81 15.74
CA GLU A 46 10.77 -11.41 14.34
C GLU A 46 11.72 -12.29 13.52
N GLY A 47 11.68 -12.18 12.20
CA GLY A 47 12.67 -12.80 11.30
C GLY A 47 12.26 -14.12 10.69
N SER A 48 11.05 -14.64 10.95
CA SER A 48 10.54 -15.82 10.24
C SER A 48 10.32 -15.54 8.76
N LEU A 49 10.83 -16.42 7.88
CA LEU A 49 10.64 -16.29 6.44
C LEU A 49 9.20 -16.60 6.05
N LEU A 50 8.50 -15.59 5.56
CA LEU A 50 7.16 -15.72 5.00
C LEU A 50 7.21 -15.63 3.47
N GLN A 51 6.78 -16.68 2.77
CA GLN A 51 6.60 -16.67 1.33
C GLN A 51 5.17 -16.25 1.00
N THR A 52 5.02 -15.17 0.22
CA THR A 52 3.70 -14.67 -0.18
C THR A 52 3.59 -14.62 -1.69
N LEU A 53 2.56 -15.25 -2.25
CA LEU A 53 2.19 -15.09 -3.65
C LEU A 53 1.38 -13.81 -3.80
N ILE A 54 1.93 -12.85 -4.54
CA ILE A 54 1.26 -11.56 -4.83
C ILE A 54 1.03 -11.41 -6.32
N ASN A 55 -0.16 -10.97 -6.71
CA ASN A 55 -0.43 -10.55 -8.08
C ASN A 55 0.21 -9.19 -8.33
N ARG A 56 1.08 -9.11 -9.33
CA ARG A 56 1.77 -7.88 -9.72
C ARG A 56 1.33 -7.46 -11.12
N TYR A 57 0.83 -6.25 -11.22
CA TYR A 57 0.52 -5.65 -12.53
C TYR A 57 1.80 -5.24 -13.26
N GLU A 58 1.85 -5.50 -14.56
CA GLU A 58 2.92 -5.02 -15.44
C GLU A 58 2.98 -3.49 -15.45
N ARG A 59 4.19 -2.94 -15.43
CA ARG A 59 4.45 -1.49 -15.49
C ARG A 59 5.27 -1.18 -16.73
N ASN A 60 4.88 -0.15 -17.48
CA ASN A 60 5.61 0.25 -18.69
C ASN A 60 6.76 1.20 -18.33
N PRO A 61 8.04 0.78 -18.49
CA PRO A 61 9.20 1.60 -18.13
C PRO A 61 9.35 2.83 -19.03
N ILE A 62 8.86 2.79 -20.27
CA ILE A 62 8.91 3.93 -21.19
C ILE A 62 7.92 5.00 -20.75
N ALA A 63 6.72 4.60 -20.32
CA ALA A 63 5.72 5.51 -19.78
C ALA A 63 6.23 6.22 -18.51
N ARG A 64 6.90 5.48 -17.61
CA ARG A 64 7.56 6.05 -16.44
C ARG A 64 8.61 7.09 -16.82
N ARG A 65 9.47 6.78 -17.79
CA ARG A 65 10.52 7.70 -18.25
C ARG A 65 9.92 8.99 -18.82
N ARG A 66 8.92 8.92 -19.69
CA ARG A 66 8.23 10.09 -20.25
C ARG A 66 7.57 10.95 -19.18
N CYS A 67 6.94 10.34 -18.18
CA CYS A 67 6.40 11.08 -17.05
C CYS A 67 7.50 11.87 -16.31
N ILE A 68 8.66 11.25 -16.06
CA ILE A 68 9.78 11.91 -15.40
C ILE A 68 10.42 12.98 -16.30
N GLU A 69 10.51 12.77 -17.60
CA GLU A 69 10.99 13.79 -18.57
C GLU A 69 10.13 15.05 -18.55
N LYS A 70 8.81 14.88 -18.38
CA LYS A 70 7.86 16.00 -18.30
C LYS A 70 7.91 16.75 -16.96
N TYR A 71 7.91 16.03 -15.85
CA TYR A 71 7.70 16.59 -14.52
C TYR A 71 8.97 16.67 -13.64
N GLY A 72 10.06 16.04 -14.06
CA GLY A 72 11.25 15.87 -13.23
C GLY A 72 11.07 14.81 -12.15
N CYS A 73 12.09 14.70 -11.28
CA CYS A 73 12.07 13.83 -10.10
C CYS A 73 11.56 14.54 -8.83
N VAL A 74 10.71 15.53 -8.98
CA VAL A 74 10.12 16.32 -7.91
C VAL A 74 8.72 15.84 -7.57
N CYS A 75 8.42 15.68 -6.30
CA CYS A 75 7.09 15.27 -5.85
C CYS A 75 6.05 16.33 -6.17
N GLN A 76 5.07 16.00 -6.99
CA GLN A 76 4.02 16.93 -7.42
C GLN A 76 2.98 17.23 -6.31
N VAL A 77 3.10 16.60 -5.15
CA VAL A 77 2.27 16.88 -3.96
C VAL A 77 3.00 17.82 -3.00
N CYS A 78 4.16 17.41 -2.48
CA CYS A 78 4.85 18.17 -1.41
C CYS A 78 6.08 18.94 -1.89
N GLY A 79 6.51 18.78 -3.14
CA GLY A 79 7.71 19.44 -3.68
C GLY A 79 9.04 18.78 -3.31
N MET A 80 9.05 17.63 -2.65
CA MET A 80 10.27 16.92 -2.28
C MET A 80 11.11 16.53 -3.51
N ASP A 81 12.37 16.92 -3.54
CA ASP A 81 13.40 16.41 -4.44
C ASP A 81 14.45 15.66 -3.62
N PHE A 82 14.62 14.37 -3.89
CA PHE A 82 15.59 13.54 -3.18
C PHE A 82 17.03 13.87 -3.58
N GLY A 83 17.26 14.39 -4.78
CA GLY A 83 18.57 14.85 -5.22
C GLY A 83 19.05 16.06 -4.42
N GLU A 84 18.14 17.00 -4.10
CA GLU A 84 18.46 18.15 -3.25
C GLU A 84 18.73 17.75 -1.79
N VAL A 85 17.96 16.79 -1.25
CA VAL A 85 18.07 16.39 0.16
C VAL A 85 19.23 15.42 0.40
N TYR A 86 19.46 14.46 -0.50
CA TYR A 86 20.41 13.35 -0.31
C TYR A 86 21.57 13.37 -1.31
N GLY A 87 21.70 14.44 -2.11
CA GLY A 87 22.75 14.55 -3.11
C GLY A 87 22.69 13.44 -4.15
N ASP A 88 23.86 12.91 -4.52
CA ASP A 88 23.97 11.87 -5.56
C ASP A 88 23.19 10.59 -5.24
N LEU A 89 23.03 10.25 -3.98
CA LEU A 89 22.25 9.09 -3.54
C LEU A 89 20.76 9.22 -3.90
N GLY A 90 20.23 10.44 -3.85
CA GLY A 90 18.82 10.74 -4.12
C GLY A 90 18.49 10.99 -5.59
N LYS A 91 19.48 11.16 -6.45
CA LYS A 91 19.27 11.48 -7.87
C LYS A 91 18.39 10.45 -8.57
N GLY A 92 17.30 10.93 -9.19
CA GLY A 92 16.38 10.07 -9.95
C GLY A 92 15.46 9.19 -9.09
N PHE A 93 15.54 9.29 -7.76
CA PHE A 93 14.68 8.53 -6.87
C PHE A 93 13.34 9.22 -6.71
N ILE A 94 12.32 8.67 -7.37
CA ILE A 94 10.91 9.12 -7.28
C ILE A 94 9.98 7.95 -7.61
N HIS A 95 8.80 7.91 -7.01
CA HIS A 95 7.71 7.02 -7.44
C HIS A 95 6.88 7.68 -8.55
N VAL A 96 6.28 6.86 -9.41
CA VAL A 96 5.28 7.32 -10.38
C VAL A 96 3.94 6.72 -10.00
N HIS A 97 3.00 7.59 -9.68
CA HIS A 97 1.64 7.24 -9.30
C HIS A 97 0.72 7.25 -10.51
N HIS A 98 -0.21 6.30 -10.58
CA HIS A 98 -1.28 6.28 -11.56
C HIS A 98 -2.48 7.04 -11.02
N ILE A 99 -2.89 8.12 -11.66
CA ILE A 99 -4.06 8.93 -11.26
C ILE A 99 -5.31 8.04 -11.21
N VAL A 100 -5.48 7.18 -12.22
CA VAL A 100 -6.48 6.11 -12.19
C VAL A 100 -5.78 4.80 -11.78
N PRO A 101 -6.13 4.19 -10.65
CA PRO A 101 -5.46 2.98 -10.18
C PRO A 101 -5.54 1.83 -11.18
N ILE A 102 -4.40 1.18 -11.49
CA ILE A 102 -4.37 0.03 -12.42
C ILE A 102 -5.27 -1.12 -11.95
N SER A 103 -5.46 -1.27 -10.65
CA SER A 103 -6.34 -2.29 -10.07
C SER A 103 -7.80 -2.17 -10.53
N THR A 104 -8.24 -1.00 -10.97
CA THR A 104 -9.59 -0.78 -11.51
C THR A 104 -9.78 -1.38 -12.90
N GLN A 105 -8.69 -1.67 -13.61
CA GLN A 105 -8.69 -2.24 -14.95
C GLN A 105 -8.81 -3.78 -14.99
N LYS A 106 -9.10 -4.42 -13.86
CA LYS A 106 -9.36 -5.87 -13.72
C LYS A 106 -8.31 -6.79 -14.36
N GLY A 107 -7.07 -6.31 -14.51
CA GLY A 107 -5.99 -7.08 -15.14
C GLY A 107 -5.95 -7.02 -16.68
N GLU A 108 -6.81 -6.24 -17.30
CA GLU A 108 -6.80 -6.06 -18.75
C GLU A 108 -5.69 -5.10 -19.18
N ARG A 109 -5.12 -5.39 -20.37
CA ARG A 109 -4.11 -4.54 -20.98
C ARG A 109 -4.77 -3.28 -21.52
N HIS A 110 -4.34 -2.10 -21.07
CA HIS A 110 -4.92 -0.82 -21.49
C HIS A 110 -3.83 0.17 -21.89
N ARG A 111 -4.22 1.15 -22.71
CA ARG A 111 -3.34 2.24 -23.13
C ARG A 111 -3.22 3.26 -22.00
N ILE A 112 -1.97 3.67 -21.70
CA ILE A 112 -1.66 4.71 -20.73
C ILE A 112 -1.18 5.95 -21.48
N ASP A 113 -1.66 7.12 -21.08
CA ASP A 113 -1.08 8.41 -21.43
C ASP A 113 -0.04 8.79 -20.35
N PRO A 114 1.28 8.74 -20.68
CA PRO A 114 2.32 9.01 -19.69
C PRO A 114 2.29 10.42 -19.12
N GLU A 115 1.72 11.36 -19.85
CA GLU A 115 1.75 12.77 -19.50
C GLU A 115 0.54 13.21 -18.67
N ASN A 116 -0.59 12.53 -18.81
CA ASN A 116 -1.84 12.91 -18.15
C ASN A 116 -2.37 11.85 -17.18
N SER A 117 -1.90 10.59 -17.31
CA SER A 117 -2.34 9.50 -16.41
C SER A 117 -1.33 9.16 -15.32
N LEU A 118 -0.11 9.73 -15.39
CA LEU A 118 0.98 9.45 -14.46
C LEU A 118 1.49 10.73 -13.82
N VAL A 119 1.87 10.65 -12.55
CA VAL A 119 2.41 11.78 -11.80
C VAL A 119 3.54 11.32 -10.87
N PRO A 120 4.70 12.04 -10.82
CA PRO A 120 5.76 11.70 -9.88
C PRO A 120 5.42 12.18 -8.48
N VAL A 121 5.60 11.30 -7.51
CA VAL A 121 5.33 11.56 -6.08
C VAL A 121 6.40 10.91 -5.22
N CYS A 122 6.74 11.50 -4.08
CA CYS A 122 7.63 10.87 -3.13
C CYS A 122 7.00 9.61 -2.50
N PRO A 123 7.77 8.68 -1.93
CA PRO A 123 7.24 7.47 -1.29
C PRO A 123 6.19 7.75 -0.22
N ASN A 124 6.38 8.81 0.58
CA ASN A 124 5.43 9.19 1.64
C ASN A 124 4.09 9.65 1.08
N CYS A 125 4.09 10.58 0.12
CA CYS A 125 2.87 11.02 -0.55
C CYS A 125 2.20 9.88 -1.29
N HIS A 126 2.98 9.02 -1.97
CA HIS A 126 2.47 7.84 -2.64
C HIS A 126 1.73 6.89 -1.69
N ALA A 127 2.31 6.63 -0.51
CA ALA A 127 1.68 5.82 0.53
C ALA A 127 0.37 6.46 1.04
N MET A 128 0.35 7.79 1.24
CA MET A 128 -0.83 8.51 1.73
C MET A 128 -1.97 8.54 0.70
N LEU A 129 -1.65 8.76 -0.59
CA LEU A 129 -2.63 8.67 -1.68
C LEU A 129 -3.35 7.32 -1.68
N HIS A 130 -2.58 6.23 -1.55
CA HIS A 130 -3.16 4.88 -1.49
C HIS A 130 -3.91 4.59 -0.19
N LYS A 131 -3.40 5.04 0.96
CA LYS A 131 -4.02 4.83 2.27
C LYS A 131 -5.37 5.55 2.38
N GLY A 132 -5.41 6.81 1.93
CA GLY A 132 -6.61 7.65 1.98
C GLY A 132 -7.53 7.47 0.77
N ARG A 133 -7.09 6.83 -0.29
CA ARG A 133 -7.75 6.81 -1.62
C ARG A 133 -8.01 8.22 -2.12
N LEU A 134 -7.05 9.10 -1.91
CA LEU A 134 -7.12 10.53 -2.19
C LEU A 134 -6.65 10.83 -3.63
N SER A 135 -7.16 11.92 -4.19
CA SER A 135 -6.58 12.58 -5.34
C SER A 135 -5.31 13.36 -4.96
N ILE A 136 -4.55 13.80 -5.96
CA ILE A 136 -3.38 14.66 -5.76
C ILE A 136 -3.79 15.98 -5.10
N GLU A 137 -4.88 16.57 -5.55
CA GLU A 137 -5.43 17.84 -5.08
C GLU A 137 -5.86 17.76 -3.62
N GLU A 138 -6.65 16.73 -3.26
CA GLU A 138 -7.07 16.50 -1.87
C GLU A 138 -5.87 16.32 -0.92
N LEU A 139 -4.83 15.60 -1.35
CA LEU A 139 -3.64 15.44 -0.51
C LEU A 139 -2.84 16.75 -0.39
N LYS A 140 -2.79 17.60 -1.43
CA LYS A 140 -2.20 18.94 -1.36
C LYS A 140 -2.95 19.82 -0.34
N GLU A 141 -4.26 19.84 -0.37
CA GLU A 141 -5.09 20.59 0.59
C GLU A 141 -4.80 20.13 2.03
N ILE A 142 -4.75 18.83 2.28
CA ILE A 142 -4.47 18.28 3.62
C ILE A 142 -3.11 18.73 4.16
N ILE A 143 -2.08 18.85 3.31
CA ILE A 143 -0.74 19.26 3.74
C ILE A 143 -0.49 20.78 3.62
N GLY A 144 -1.50 21.57 3.23
CA GLY A 144 -1.41 23.01 3.11
C GLY A 144 -0.53 23.50 1.95
N LYS A 145 -0.57 22.80 0.82
CA LYS A 145 0.22 23.10 -0.40
C LYS A 145 -0.67 23.45 -1.60
#